data_0f16368bae29f9e8d089f628372ef8e9
#
_entry.id   0f16368bae29f9e8d089f628372ef8e9
#
_cell.length_a   1.000
_cell.length_b   1.000
_cell.length_c   1.000
_cell.angle_alpha   90.00
_cell.angle_beta   90.00
_cell.angle_gamma   90.00
#
_symmetry.space_group_name_H-M   'P 1'
#
loop_
_entity.id
_entity.type
_entity.pdbx_description
1 polymer ?
#
loop_
_entity_poly.entity_id
_entity_poly.type
_entity_poly.pdbx_seq_one_letter_code
_entity_poly.pdbx_strand_id
1 'polypeptide(L)'
;VADMSSNTVSNQLSSITAELQQIAYDSGFDDLTDTGTLSTKCFSILSKNPMLTDVKIVNTDGKCFYAETLDYSENESFKKAVETKKTAQGEPYAAKDLKHVLMDVAIPMFDSDNTTLRSVLMACVDMSTFSAVIGQTKIGETGYAMAIDQTGTIIAYPDETKLTERINYKTLAQADSSYQGIADCISNAIKGEKGFAEVTLDGMDKYVTYAPIANTEGWSCLVVATPSEYTDSIKMSLCIGTAVAVICFVVSVLVILTIVKKVIKPVKLCSDRIVTLSQGDLHAEPLDFGKNIDKEISQLSESTNQITTQINAIITDLDNMLAALGNGDLTYSPADVYIGDFAKLRASYERIMLSLNKTMSGISLSL
;
A
#
# COMPACT_ATOMS: atom_id res chain seq x y z
N VAL A 1 -14.81 6.25 6.91
CA VAL A 1 -14.37 7.66 6.82
C VAL A 1 -15.58 8.59 6.84
N ALA A 2 -16.61 8.40 5.98
CA ALA A 2 -17.81 9.26 5.98
C ALA A 2 -18.50 9.32 7.36
N ASP A 3 -18.63 8.20 8.07
CA ASP A 3 -19.16 8.18 9.44
C ASP A 3 -18.32 9.03 10.41
N MET A 4 -17.00 9.00 10.25
CA MET A 4 -16.08 9.76 11.09
C MET A 4 -16.23 11.27 10.85
N SER A 5 -16.29 11.67 9.60
CA SER A 5 -16.51 13.07 9.21
C SER A 5 -17.91 13.54 9.62
N SER A 6 -18.93 12.72 9.43
CA SER A 6 -20.30 12.98 9.89
C SER A 6 -20.37 13.23 11.40
N ASN A 7 -19.74 12.35 12.20
CA ASN A 7 -19.68 12.51 13.65
C ASN A 7 -18.93 13.78 14.07
N THR A 8 -17.85 14.13 13.33
CA THR A 8 -17.09 15.36 13.62
C THR A 8 -17.94 16.59 13.41
N VAL A 9 -18.71 16.66 12.31
CA VAL A 9 -19.65 17.77 12.06
C VAL A 9 -20.77 17.81 13.10
N SER A 10 -21.36 16.66 13.43
CA SER A 10 -22.39 16.56 14.47
C SER A 10 -21.89 17.03 15.85
N ASN A 11 -20.67 16.65 16.22
CA ASN A 11 -20.05 17.09 17.47
C ASN A 11 -19.79 18.59 17.49
N GLN A 12 -19.29 19.15 16.36
CA GLN A 12 -19.09 20.59 16.23
C GLN A 12 -20.40 21.36 16.38
N LEU A 13 -21.46 20.90 15.72
CA LEU A 13 -22.78 21.51 15.80
C LEU A 13 -23.32 21.45 17.24
N SER A 14 -23.19 20.30 17.89
CA SER A 14 -23.58 20.11 19.29
C SER A 14 -22.78 21.02 20.23
N SER A 15 -21.48 21.18 19.99
CA SER A 15 -20.61 22.08 20.76
C SER A 15 -21.03 23.55 20.62
N ILE A 16 -21.27 24.02 19.39
CA ILE A 16 -21.76 25.39 19.12
C ILE A 16 -23.11 25.61 19.80
N THR A 17 -24.02 24.65 19.69
CA THR A 17 -25.35 24.74 20.30
C THR A 17 -25.25 24.81 21.81
N ALA A 18 -24.42 23.98 22.45
CA ALA A 18 -24.21 23.99 23.90
C ALA A 18 -23.59 25.30 24.40
N GLU A 19 -22.60 25.83 23.66
CA GLU A 19 -21.96 27.12 23.96
C GLU A 19 -22.99 28.27 23.90
N LEU A 20 -23.79 28.29 22.85
CA LEU A 20 -24.87 29.30 22.72
C LEU A 20 -25.91 29.18 23.79
N GLN A 21 -26.29 27.97 24.22
CA GLN A 21 -27.17 27.74 25.36
C GLN A 21 -26.54 28.28 26.64
N GLN A 22 -25.27 27.99 26.88
CA GLN A 22 -24.59 28.52 28.09
C GLN A 22 -24.56 30.05 28.07
N ILE A 23 -24.27 30.67 26.91
CA ILE A 23 -24.30 32.13 26.71
C ILE A 23 -25.71 32.68 27.06
N ALA A 24 -26.75 32.04 26.57
CA ALA A 24 -28.14 32.45 26.85
C ALA A 24 -28.48 32.47 28.35
N TYR A 25 -27.99 31.48 29.10
CA TYR A 25 -28.26 31.35 30.53
C TYR A 25 -27.31 32.16 31.43
N ASP A 26 -26.02 32.22 31.09
CA ASP A 26 -24.99 32.83 31.96
C ASP A 26 -24.83 34.35 31.72
N SER A 27 -25.31 34.89 30.59
CA SER A 27 -25.09 36.28 30.23
C SER A 27 -25.93 37.29 30.97
N GLY A 28 -26.76 36.86 31.94
CA GLY A 28 -27.54 37.77 32.81
C GLY A 28 -28.53 38.63 32.04
N PHE A 29 -29.26 38.03 31.09
CA PHE A 29 -30.33 38.68 30.34
C PHE A 29 -31.60 38.80 31.19
N ASP A 30 -31.46 39.12 32.50
CA ASP A 30 -32.56 39.16 33.44
C ASP A 30 -33.45 40.36 33.25
N ASP A 31 -32.86 41.51 32.93
CA ASP A 31 -33.58 42.71 32.61
C ASP A 31 -33.63 42.97 31.10
N LEU A 32 -34.80 42.69 30.51
CA LEU A 32 -35.09 42.91 29.09
C LEU A 32 -35.56 44.35 28.79
N THR A 33 -35.67 45.21 29.79
CA THR A 33 -36.13 46.61 29.63
C THR A 33 -34.97 47.54 29.30
N ASP A 34 -33.74 47.22 29.76
CA ASP A 34 -32.54 48.00 29.46
C ASP A 34 -31.93 47.61 28.10
N THR A 35 -32.46 48.23 27.07
CA THR A 35 -32.05 47.99 25.66
C THR A 35 -30.56 48.31 25.42
N GLY A 36 -29.99 49.26 26.15
CA GLY A 36 -28.56 49.61 26.01
C GLY A 36 -27.64 48.53 26.55
N THR A 37 -27.99 47.99 27.73
CA THR A 37 -27.25 46.86 28.33
C THR A 37 -27.40 45.61 27.47
N LEU A 38 -28.59 45.28 26.94
CA LEU A 38 -28.81 44.15 26.05
C LEU A 38 -27.94 44.23 24.78
N SER A 39 -27.93 45.38 24.10
CA SER A 39 -27.10 45.59 22.91
C SER A 39 -25.59 45.43 23.21
N THR A 40 -25.13 46.01 24.34
CA THR A 40 -23.73 45.89 24.75
C THR A 40 -23.33 44.43 25.04
N LYS A 41 -24.19 43.66 25.68
CA LYS A 41 -23.95 42.25 25.94
C LYS A 41 -23.90 41.44 24.67
N CYS A 42 -24.86 41.60 23.78
CA CYS A 42 -24.83 40.93 22.45
C CYS A 42 -23.56 41.24 21.66
N PHE A 43 -23.11 42.53 21.67
CA PHE A 43 -21.84 42.91 21.05
C PHE A 43 -20.64 42.25 21.74
N SER A 44 -20.63 42.16 23.06
CA SER A 44 -19.57 41.48 23.82
C SER A 44 -19.52 39.97 23.50
N ILE A 45 -20.65 39.33 23.35
CA ILE A 45 -20.73 37.93 22.94
C ILE A 45 -20.16 37.75 21.55
N LEU A 46 -20.59 38.56 20.60
CA LEU A 46 -20.14 38.53 19.21
C LEU A 46 -18.62 38.72 19.12
N SER A 47 -18.06 39.67 19.86
CA SER A 47 -16.61 39.96 19.85
C SER A 47 -15.73 38.84 20.42
N LYS A 48 -16.29 37.99 21.26
CA LYS A 48 -15.58 36.84 21.86
C LYS A 48 -15.73 35.53 21.08
N ASN A 49 -16.69 35.48 20.17
CA ASN A 49 -17.05 34.26 19.45
C ASN A 49 -16.92 34.53 17.93
N PRO A 50 -15.76 34.31 17.33
CA PRO A 50 -15.52 34.62 15.91
C PRO A 50 -16.35 33.79 14.93
N MET A 51 -16.95 32.70 15.38
CA MET A 51 -17.87 31.87 14.58
C MET A 51 -19.26 32.54 14.40
N LEU A 52 -19.57 33.55 15.19
CA LEU A 52 -20.84 34.25 15.15
C LEU A 52 -20.72 35.52 14.30
N THR A 53 -21.66 35.73 13.41
CA THR A 53 -21.78 36.93 12.62
C THR A 53 -22.80 37.91 13.19
N ASP A 54 -23.78 37.41 13.92
CA ASP A 54 -24.77 38.22 14.60
C ASP A 54 -25.34 37.56 15.86
N VAL A 55 -25.74 38.35 16.86
CA VAL A 55 -26.44 37.85 18.06
C VAL A 55 -27.49 38.91 18.45
N LYS A 56 -28.74 38.45 18.62
CA LYS A 56 -29.86 39.30 18.98
C LYS A 56 -30.72 38.63 20.09
N ILE A 57 -31.31 39.47 20.92
CA ILE A 57 -32.39 39.01 21.83
C ILE A 57 -33.71 39.53 21.30
N VAL A 58 -34.63 38.60 21.09
CA VAL A 58 -35.97 38.90 20.53
C VAL A 58 -37.05 38.50 21.53
N ASN A 59 -38.17 39.16 21.51
CA ASN A 59 -39.34 38.82 22.29
C ASN A 59 -40.07 37.59 21.65
N THR A 60 -41.13 37.13 22.30
CA THR A 60 -41.95 36.00 21.84
C THR A 60 -42.67 36.25 20.54
N ASP A 61 -42.79 37.50 20.08
CA ASP A 61 -43.39 37.89 18.81
C ASP A 61 -42.30 38.02 17.67
N GLY A 62 -41.03 37.80 18.01
CA GLY A 62 -39.91 37.88 17.04
C GLY A 62 -39.33 39.27 16.88
N LYS A 63 -39.71 40.26 17.68
CA LYS A 63 -39.19 41.63 17.64
C LYS A 63 -37.93 41.74 18.47
N CYS A 64 -36.86 42.35 17.92
CA CYS A 64 -35.64 42.61 18.68
C CYS A 64 -35.83 43.70 19.71
N PHE A 65 -35.40 43.48 20.97
CA PHE A 65 -35.59 44.43 22.07
C PHE A 65 -34.89 45.80 21.85
N TYR A 66 -33.80 45.84 21.14
CA TYR A 66 -33.00 47.05 20.96
C TYR A 66 -32.82 47.52 19.49
N ALA A 67 -33.52 46.85 18.56
CA ALA A 67 -33.53 47.18 17.14
C ALA A 67 -34.90 46.89 16.55
N GLU A 68 -35.85 47.79 16.73
CA GLU A 68 -37.25 47.64 16.35
C GLU A 68 -37.50 47.30 14.87
N THR A 69 -36.58 47.61 13.99
CA THR A 69 -36.63 47.27 12.54
C THR A 69 -36.33 45.81 12.25
N LEU A 70 -35.75 45.09 13.20
CA LEU A 70 -35.41 43.68 13.06
C LEU A 70 -36.55 42.81 13.52
N ASP A 71 -37.08 42.00 12.62
CA ASP A 71 -38.23 41.14 12.80
C ASP A 71 -37.86 39.67 12.38
N TYR A 72 -37.92 38.78 13.36
CA TYR A 72 -37.63 37.35 13.21
C TYR A 72 -38.90 36.50 13.22
N SER A 73 -40.10 37.12 13.22
CA SER A 73 -41.38 36.40 13.28
C SER A 73 -41.59 35.40 12.15
N GLU A 74 -40.98 35.67 10.99
CA GLU A 74 -41.02 34.76 9.84
C GLU A 74 -39.78 33.81 9.75
N ASN A 75 -38.81 33.96 10.66
CA ASN A 75 -37.65 33.12 10.67
C ASN A 75 -38.00 31.69 11.17
N GLU A 76 -37.61 30.67 10.40
CA GLU A 76 -37.98 29.27 10.66
C GLU A 76 -37.41 28.73 12.00
N SER A 77 -36.13 29.03 12.31
CA SER A 77 -35.52 28.61 13.57
C SER A 77 -36.20 29.28 14.77
N PHE A 78 -36.59 30.57 14.66
CA PHE A 78 -37.35 31.27 15.67
C PHE A 78 -38.73 30.62 15.89
N LYS A 79 -39.54 30.42 14.83
CA LYS A 79 -40.86 29.78 14.94
C LYS A 79 -40.77 28.42 15.62
N LYS A 80 -39.82 27.61 15.19
CA LYS A 80 -39.59 26.28 15.74
C LYS A 80 -39.16 26.32 17.21
N ALA A 81 -38.28 27.25 17.59
CA ALA A 81 -37.86 27.39 18.98
C ALA A 81 -39.00 27.84 19.90
N VAL A 82 -39.87 28.76 19.44
CA VAL A 82 -41.05 29.19 20.19
C VAL A 82 -42.07 28.07 20.34
N GLU A 83 -42.37 27.35 19.28
CA GLU A 83 -43.33 26.25 19.28
C GLU A 83 -42.89 25.05 20.11
N THR A 84 -41.66 24.59 19.88
CA THR A 84 -41.14 23.38 20.54
C THR A 84 -40.56 23.63 21.93
N LYS A 85 -40.29 24.89 22.29
CA LYS A 85 -39.56 25.33 23.48
C LYS A 85 -38.21 24.68 23.63
N LYS A 86 -37.56 24.36 22.48
CA LYS A 86 -36.22 23.77 22.37
C LYS A 86 -35.37 24.60 21.46
N THR A 87 -34.05 24.49 21.59
CA THR A 87 -33.12 25.07 20.64
C THR A 87 -33.43 24.54 19.25
N ALA A 88 -33.53 25.45 18.27
CA ALA A 88 -33.82 25.15 16.92
C ALA A 88 -32.73 25.73 15.99
N GLN A 89 -32.39 24.98 14.97
CA GLN A 89 -31.45 25.37 13.93
C GLN A 89 -32.26 25.64 12.65
N GLY A 90 -31.90 26.70 11.95
CA GLY A 90 -32.43 27.00 10.62
C GLY A 90 -31.63 26.31 9.52
N GLU A 91 -32.14 26.42 8.30
CA GLU A 91 -31.39 25.98 7.14
C GLU A 91 -30.27 26.97 6.79
N PRO A 92 -29.09 26.52 6.34
CA PRO A 92 -28.05 27.40 5.87
C PRO A 92 -28.46 28.20 4.64
N TYR A 93 -28.18 29.48 4.62
CA TYR A 93 -28.53 30.43 3.57
C TYR A 93 -27.33 31.32 3.18
N ALA A 94 -27.35 31.84 1.94
CA ALA A 94 -26.36 32.80 1.51
C ALA A 94 -26.56 34.16 2.18
N ALA A 95 -25.50 34.73 2.73
CA ALA A 95 -25.53 36.07 3.28
C ALA A 95 -25.80 37.13 2.17
N LYS A 96 -26.24 38.31 2.55
CA LYS A 96 -26.55 39.39 1.59
C LYS A 96 -25.32 39.82 0.74
N ASP A 97 -24.12 39.65 1.27
CA ASP A 97 -22.88 39.96 0.57
C ASP A 97 -22.46 38.83 -0.42
N LEU A 98 -23.17 37.71 -0.42
CA LEU A 98 -22.90 36.51 -1.22
C LEU A 98 -21.48 35.90 -1.00
N LYS A 99 -20.83 36.25 0.12
CA LYS A 99 -19.48 35.78 0.45
C LYS A 99 -19.48 34.74 1.56
N HIS A 100 -20.55 34.71 2.33
CA HIS A 100 -20.69 33.81 3.49
C HIS A 100 -21.96 32.97 3.35
N VAL A 101 -21.94 31.77 3.89
CA VAL A 101 -23.12 30.96 4.13
C VAL A 101 -23.35 30.96 5.63
N LEU A 102 -24.54 31.34 6.02
CA LEU A 102 -24.94 31.56 7.40
C LEU A 102 -26.05 30.59 7.83
N MET A 103 -26.10 30.30 9.12
CA MET A 103 -27.15 29.49 9.73
C MET A 103 -27.64 30.17 11.00
N ASP A 104 -28.97 30.36 11.11
CA ASP A 104 -29.56 30.88 12.31
C ASP A 104 -29.80 29.78 13.36
N VAL A 105 -29.47 30.04 14.60
CA VAL A 105 -29.74 29.19 15.74
C VAL A 105 -30.57 29.99 16.74
N ALA A 106 -31.74 29.47 17.07
CA ALA A 106 -32.66 30.08 18.01
C ALA A 106 -32.66 29.31 19.34
N ILE A 107 -32.39 30.01 20.43
CA ILE A 107 -32.31 29.43 21.79
C ILE A 107 -33.38 30.07 22.64
N PRO A 108 -34.40 29.30 23.06
CA PRO A 108 -35.46 29.80 23.92
C PRO A 108 -34.92 30.06 25.33
N MET A 109 -35.25 31.23 25.91
CA MET A 109 -34.91 31.62 27.26
C MET A 109 -36.19 31.67 28.09
N PHE A 110 -36.13 31.09 29.26
CA PHE A 110 -37.29 30.94 30.15
C PHE A 110 -37.20 31.85 31.37
N ASP A 111 -38.32 32.11 31.97
CA ASP A 111 -38.40 32.72 33.30
C ASP A 111 -37.85 31.80 34.39
N SER A 112 -37.74 32.30 35.58
CA SER A 112 -37.25 31.56 36.75
C SER A 112 -38.06 30.26 37.07
N ASP A 113 -39.25 30.12 36.50
CA ASP A 113 -40.05 28.90 36.55
C ASP A 113 -39.61 27.81 35.58
N ASN A 114 -38.66 28.09 34.68
CA ASN A 114 -38.16 27.22 33.61
C ASN A 114 -39.25 26.66 32.66
N THR A 115 -40.41 27.28 32.60
CA THR A 115 -41.57 26.81 31.81
C THR A 115 -42.14 27.91 30.91
N THR A 116 -42.13 29.15 31.41
CA THR A 116 -42.66 30.30 30.67
C THR A 116 -41.58 30.87 29.76
N LEU A 117 -41.81 30.82 28.42
CA LEU A 117 -40.91 31.39 27.43
C LEU A 117 -40.93 32.92 27.58
N ARG A 118 -39.78 33.51 27.86
CA ARG A 118 -39.59 34.94 28.05
C ARG A 118 -39.08 35.67 26.81
N SER A 119 -38.10 35.06 26.17
CA SER A 119 -37.44 35.62 25.01
C SER A 119 -36.67 34.50 24.24
N VAL A 120 -36.12 34.85 23.11
CA VAL A 120 -35.28 33.95 22.29
C VAL A 120 -33.96 34.65 21.97
N LEU A 121 -32.86 33.97 22.22
CA LEU A 121 -31.54 34.37 21.69
C LEU A 121 -31.45 33.87 20.27
N MET A 122 -31.32 34.78 19.30
CA MET A 122 -31.04 34.51 17.92
C MET A 122 -29.56 34.68 17.70
N ALA A 123 -28.86 33.63 17.25
CA ALA A 123 -27.44 33.65 16.89
C ALA A 123 -27.29 33.24 15.44
N CYS A 124 -26.47 34.00 14.71
CA CYS A 124 -26.14 33.68 13.33
C CYS A 124 -24.73 33.12 13.23
N VAL A 125 -24.59 31.88 12.81
CA VAL A 125 -23.35 31.11 12.74
C VAL A 125 -22.80 31.11 11.31
N ASP A 126 -21.51 31.38 11.15
CA ASP A 126 -20.83 31.26 9.85
C ASP A 126 -20.47 29.79 9.57
N MET A 127 -20.97 29.27 8.45
CA MET A 127 -20.72 27.89 8.02
C MET A 127 -19.29 27.61 7.60
N SER A 128 -18.45 28.63 7.41
CA SER A 128 -17.00 28.47 7.18
C SER A 128 -16.33 27.69 8.33
N THR A 129 -16.88 27.83 9.57
CA THR A 129 -16.45 27.04 10.72
C THR A 129 -16.56 25.51 10.48
N PHE A 130 -17.65 25.09 9.86
CA PHE A 130 -17.84 23.68 9.49
C PHE A 130 -16.95 23.28 8.31
N SER A 131 -16.74 24.18 7.36
CA SER A 131 -15.82 23.98 6.24
C SER A 131 -14.40 23.76 6.72
N ALA A 132 -13.95 24.53 7.72
CA ALA A 132 -12.63 24.33 8.33
C ALA A 132 -12.48 22.96 9.00
N VAL A 133 -13.53 22.48 9.66
CA VAL A 133 -13.55 21.15 10.29
C VAL A 133 -13.53 20.03 9.23
N ILE A 134 -14.37 20.14 8.22
CA ILE A 134 -14.44 19.18 7.11
C ILE A 134 -13.14 19.17 6.31
N GLY A 135 -12.52 20.33 6.10
CA GLY A 135 -11.25 20.48 5.38
C GLY A 135 -10.07 19.77 6.05
N GLN A 136 -10.17 19.42 7.33
CA GLN A 136 -9.15 18.59 8.00
C GLN A 136 -9.22 17.11 7.58
N THR A 137 -10.35 16.68 7.01
CA THR A 137 -10.51 15.32 6.49
C THR A 137 -9.83 15.21 5.13
N LYS A 138 -8.57 14.79 5.13
CA LYS A 138 -7.81 14.50 3.91
C LYS A 138 -7.79 13.01 3.63
N ILE A 139 -8.06 12.64 2.37
CA ILE A 139 -8.01 11.27 1.89
C ILE A 139 -7.16 11.25 0.64
N GLY A 140 -5.93 10.75 0.76
CA GLY A 140 -4.92 10.91 -0.28
C GLY A 140 -4.50 12.37 -0.45
N GLU A 141 -4.12 12.75 -1.65
CA GLU A 141 -3.69 14.13 -1.99
C GLU A 141 -4.85 15.02 -2.44
N THR A 142 -5.81 14.43 -3.18
CA THR A 142 -6.91 15.16 -3.81
C THR A 142 -8.30 14.81 -3.26
N GLY A 143 -8.39 13.85 -2.33
CA GLY A 143 -9.66 13.50 -1.71
C GLY A 143 -10.12 14.57 -0.69
N TYR A 144 -11.42 14.73 -0.58
CA TYR A 144 -12.04 15.72 0.29
C TYR A 144 -13.36 15.21 0.88
N ALA A 145 -13.79 15.86 1.95
CA ALA A 145 -15.13 15.70 2.50
C ALA A 145 -15.98 16.94 2.20
N MET A 146 -17.29 16.76 2.14
CA MET A 146 -18.26 17.84 2.06
C MET A 146 -19.52 17.49 2.87
N ALA A 147 -20.20 18.50 3.37
CA ALA A 147 -21.54 18.35 3.96
C ALA A 147 -22.59 18.98 3.07
N ILE A 148 -23.74 18.33 3.02
CA ILE A 148 -24.92 18.77 2.28
C ILE A 148 -26.13 18.87 3.21
N ASP A 149 -27.05 19.79 2.88
CA ASP A 149 -28.34 19.91 3.52
C ASP A 149 -29.36 18.88 2.98
N GLN A 150 -30.58 18.91 3.50
CA GLN A 150 -31.69 18.05 3.08
C GLN A 150 -32.10 18.24 1.61
N THR A 151 -31.74 19.34 0.96
CA THR A 151 -31.99 19.58 -0.47
C THR A 151 -30.90 18.99 -1.36
N GLY A 152 -29.75 18.65 -0.78
CA GLY A 152 -28.54 18.23 -1.48
C GLY A 152 -27.63 19.39 -1.85
N THR A 153 -27.85 20.58 -1.27
CA THR A 153 -27.00 21.74 -1.47
C THR A 153 -25.80 21.67 -0.54
N ILE A 154 -24.61 22.03 -1.03
CA ILE A 154 -23.38 22.07 -0.25
C ILE A 154 -23.50 23.14 0.84
N ILE A 155 -23.24 22.74 2.09
CA ILE A 155 -23.27 23.61 3.28
C ILE A 155 -21.92 23.67 3.99
N ALA A 156 -20.99 22.76 3.69
CA ALA A 156 -19.59 22.83 4.11
C ALA A 156 -18.70 22.14 3.06
N TYR A 157 -17.61 22.80 2.70
CA TYR A 157 -16.67 22.33 1.67
C TYR A 157 -15.28 22.94 1.95
N PRO A 158 -14.17 22.22 1.68
CA PRO A 158 -12.82 22.76 1.91
C PRO A 158 -12.49 24.04 1.11
N ASP A 159 -13.10 24.21 -0.06
CA ASP A 159 -12.97 25.41 -0.89
C ASP A 159 -14.20 26.30 -0.70
N GLU A 160 -14.01 27.45 -0.07
CA GLU A 160 -15.09 28.41 0.22
C GLU A 160 -15.82 28.91 -1.03
N THR A 161 -15.17 28.90 -2.20
CA THR A 161 -15.80 29.32 -3.44
C THR A 161 -16.99 28.42 -3.77
N LYS A 162 -16.81 27.09 -3.66
CA LYS A 162 -17.88 26.12 -3.89
C LYS A 162 -19.01 26.20 -2.87
N LEU A 163 -18.67 26.60 -1.63
CA LEU A 163 -19.65 26.82 -0.59
C LEU A 163 -20.54 28.03 -0.93
N THR A 164 -19.92 29.16 -1.30
CA THR A 164 -20.65 30.42 -1.60
C THR A 164 -21.48 30.30 -2.88
N GLU A 165 -21.06 29.52 -3.87
CA GLU A 165 -21.82 29.21 -5.08
C GLU A 165 -23.06 28.36 -4.81
N ARG A 166 -23.22 27.81 -3.59
CA ARG A 166 -24.36 26.97 -3.20
C ARG A 166 -24.60 25.83 -4.18
N ILE A 167 -23.53 25.14 -4.57
CA ILE A 167 -23.60 24.06 -5.55
C ILE A 167 -24.56 22.96 -5.06
N ASN A 168 -25.44 22.54 -5.99
CA ASN A 168 -26.31 21.39 -5.79
C ASN A 168 -26.15 20.43 -6.97
N TYR A 169 -25.46 19.31 -6.75
CA TYR A 169 -25.20 18.33 -7.81
C TYR A 169 -26.45 17.66 -8.37
N LYS A 170 -27.56 17.60 -7.61
CA LYS A 170 -28.84 17.12 -8.14
C LYS A 170 -29.41 18.06 -9.20
N THR A 171 -29.22 19.35 -9.02
CA THR A 171 -29.62 20.36 -10.04
C THR A 171 -28.65 20.32 -11.21
N LEU A 172 -27.36 20.21 -11.00
CA LEU A 172 -26.38 20.09 -12.07
C LEU A 172 -26.60 18.84 -12.92
N ALA A 173 -26.99 17.72 -12.33
CA ALA A 173 -27.27 16.46 -13.03
C ALA A 173 -28.48 16.60 -14.02
N GLN A 174 -29.40 17.53 -13.79
CA GLN A 174 -30.50 17.81 -14.73
C GLN A 174 -30.01 18.45 -16.03
N ALA A 175 -28.93 19.20 -15.98
CA ALA A 175 -28.32 19.87 -17.12
C ALA A 175 -27.20 19.05 -17.76
N ASP A 176 -26.45 18.28 -16.95
CA ASP A 176 -25.30 17.47 -17.38
C ASP A 176 -25.32 16.12 -16.69
N SER A 177 -25.52 15.05 -17.44
CA SER A 177 -25.58 13.67 -16.95
C SER A 177 -24.26 13.16 -16.34
N SER A 178 -23.14 13.85 -16.55
CA SER A 178 -21.86 13.51 -15.92
C SER A 178 -21.91 13.61 -14.38
N TYR A 179 -22.83 14.41 -13.84
CA TYR A 179 -23.07 14.54 -12.41
C TYR A 179 -24.07 13.53 -11.83
N GLN A 180 -24.67 12.65 -12.68
CA GLN A 180 -25.73 11.74 -12.23
C GLN A 180 -25.26 10.81 -11.10
N GLY A 181 -24.05 10.26 -11.21
CA GLY A 181 -23.51 9.34 -10.20
C GLY A 181 -23.41 9.96 -8.80
N ILE A 182 -22.91 11.18 -8.69
CA ILE A 182 -22.84 11.88 -7.40
C ILE A 182 -24.24 12.34 -6.94
N ALA A 183 -25.12 12.72 -7.84
CA ALA A 183 -26.50 13.09 -7.52
C ALA A 183 -27.30 11.91 -6.93
N ASP A 184 -27.06 10.70 -7.42
CA ASP A 184 -27.65 9.47 -6.87
C ASP A 184 -27.12 9.19 -5.46
N CYS A 185 -25.80 9.34 -5.22
CA CYS A 185 -25.23 9.26 -3.88
C CYS A 185 -25.87 10.26 -2.92
N ILE A 186 -26.03 11.51 -3.33
CA ILE A 186 -26.67 12.56 -2.55
C ILE A 186 -28.13 12.21 -2.29
N SER A 187 -28.85 11.68 -3.29
CA SER A 187 -30.24 11.30 -3.14
C SER A 187 -30.46 10.17 -2.10
N ASN A 188 -29.50 9.26 -1.98
CA ASN A 188 -29.55 8.23 -0.97
C ASN A 188 -29.10 8.77 0.42
N ALA A 189 -28.09 9.64 0.44
CA ALA A 189 -27.59 10.26 1.65
C ALA A 189 -28.69 11.06 2.39
N ILE A 190 -29.44 11.89 1.67
CA ILE A 190 -30.54 12.70 2.28
C ILE A 190 -31.72 11.86 2.77
N LYS A 191 -31.86 10.60 2.33
CA LYS A 191 -32.80 9.64 2.91
C LYS A 191 -32.32 9.04 4.24
N GLY A 192 -31.12 9.41 4.66
CA GLY A 192 -30.49 8.87 5.86
C GLY A 192 -29.76 7.55 5.62
N GLU A 193 -29.53 7.16 4.38
CA GLU A 193 -28.81 5.96 4.03
C GLU A 193 -27.29 6.19 4.13
N LYS A 194 -26.56 5.11 4.45
CA LYS A 194 -25.09 5.06 4.36
C LYS A 194 -24.69 4.20 3.17
N GLY A 195 -23.66 4.60 2.48
CA GLY A 195 -23.25 3.83 1.32
C GLY A 195 -21.87 4.20 0.77
N PHE A 196 -21.53 3.45 -0.28
CA PHE A 196 -20.34 3.63 -1.09
C PHE A 196 -20.74 3.46 -2.56
N ALA A 197 -20.17 4.27 -3.43
CA ALA A 197 -20.32 4.15 -4.88
C ALA A 197 -19.04 4.57 -5.61
N GLU A 198 -18.85 3.99 -6.79
CA GLU A 198 -17.88 4.47 -7.76
C GLU A 198 -18.64 5.38 -8.74
N VAL A 199 -18.15 6.60 -8.91
CA VAL A 199 -18.78 7.59 -9.77
C VAL A 199 -17.73 8.29 -10.63
N THR A 200 -18.12 8.72 -11.82
CA THR A 200 -17.28 9.62 -12.61
C THR A 200 -17.68 11.05 -12.26
N LEU A 201 -16.73 11.86 -11.79
CA LEU A 201 -16.93 13.26 -11.45
C LEU A 201 -15.77 14.08 -12.04
N ASP A 202 -16.11 15.16 -12.76
CA ASP A 202 -15.14 16.01 -13.47
C ASP A 202 -14.23 15.20 -14.43
N GLY A 203 -14.78 14.16 -15.08
CA GLY A 203 -14.07 13.29 -16.02
C GLY A 203 -13.10 12.29 -15.38
N MET A 204 -13.12 12.15 -14.08
CA MET A 204 -12.29 11.22 -13.31
C MET A 204 -13.14 10.26 -12.48
N ASP A 205 -12.69 9.01 -12.37
CA ASP A 205 -13.31 8.05 -11.48
C ASP A 205 -13.03 8.44 -10.03
N LYS A 206 -14.08 8.46 -9.22
CA LYS A 206 -14.05 8.81 -7.79
C LYS A 206 -14.77 7.75 -6.97
N TYR A 207 -14.25 7.51 -5.80
CA TYR A 207 -14.95 6.76 -4.74
C TYR A 207 -15.69 7.75 -3.85
N VAL A 208 -17.00 7.56 -3.73
CA VAL A 208 -17.84 8.37 -2.86
C VAL A 208 -18.42 7.50 -1.76
N THR A 209 -18.18 7.91 -0.51
CA THR A 209 -18.84 7.33 0.66
C THR A 209 -19.71 8.40 1.29
N TYR A 210 -20.88 8.01 1.81
CA TYR A 210 -21.81 8.96 2.41
C TYR A 210 -22.44 8.41 3.69
N ALA A 211 -22.74 9.31 4.63
CA ALA A 211 -23.38 9.01 5.89
C ALA A 211 -24.21 10.21 6.39
N PRO A 212 -25.36 10.00 7.04
CA PRO A 212 -26.15 11.06 7.63
C PRO A 212 -25.42 11.72 8.81
N ILE A 213 -25.64 13.02 9.02
CA ILE A 213 -25.16 13.77 10.18
C ILE A 213 -26.23 13.72 11.28
N ALA A 214 -25.87 13.15 12.42
CA ALA A 214 -26.80 13.03 13.54
C ALA A 214 -27.21 14.41 14.11
N ASN A 215 -28.39 14.47 14.67
CA ASN A 215 -28.98 15.69 15.28
C ASN A 215 -29.19 16.85 14.27
N THR A 216 -29.35 16.54 12.98
CA THR A 216 -29.67 17.49 11.93
C THR A 216 -30.92 17.05 11.17
N GLU A 217 -31.56 17.96 10.46
CA GLU A 217 -32.73 17.67 9.60
C GLU A 217 -32.26 17.26 8.21
N GLY A 218 -31.84 15.98 8.06
CA GLY A 218 -31.48 15.40 6.76
C GLY A 218 -30.13 15.83 6.20
N TRP A 219 -29.24 16.41 7.00
CA TRP A 219 -27.89 16.70 6.56
C TRP A 219 -27.07 15.41 6.45
N SER A 220 -26.17 15.41 5.48
CA SER A 220 -25.30 14.26 5.25
C SER A 220 -23.88 14.70 4.89
N CYS A 221 -22.93 13.85 5.26
CA CYS A 221 -21.54 14.01 4.92
C CYS A 221 -21.19 13.07 3.76
N LEU A 222 -20.56 13.60 2.72
CA LEU A 222 -19.98 12.83 1.63
C LEU A 222 -18.47 12.98 1.68
N VAL A 223 -17.79 11.87 1.39
CA VAL A 223 -16.33 11.83 1.28
C VAL A 223 -15.95 11.29 -0.08
N VAL A 224 -15.17 12.06 -0.80
CA VAL A 224 -14.75 11.79 -2.18
C VAL A 224 -13.26 11.47 -2.18
N ALA A 225 -12.86 10.36 -2.79
CA ALA A 225 -11.47 9.95 -2.92
C ALA A 225 -11.15 9.60 -4.38
N THR A 226 -9.91 9.80 -4.79
CA THR A 226 -9.45 9.51 -6.16
C THR A 226 -8.73 8.16 -6.18
N PRO A 227 -9.29 7.11 -6.82
CA PRO A 227 -8.70 5.77 -6.85
C PRO A 227 -7.31 5.72 -7.46
N SER A 228 -7.02 6.53 -8.49
CA SER A 228 -5.74 6.54 -9.20
C SER A 228 -4.55 6.84 -8.28
N GLU A 229 -4.74 7.65 -7.23
CA GLU A 229 -3.67 7.95 -6.25
C GLU A 229 -3.15 6.69 -5.54
N TYR A 230 -4.02 5.71 -5.31
CA TYR A 230 -3.67 4.46 -4.65
C TYR A 230 -3.22 3.39 -5.64
N THR A 231 -3.85 3.35 -6.83
CA THR A 231 -3.57 2.32 -7.85
C THR A 231 -2.24 2.55 -8.56
N ASP A 232 -1.80 3.80 -8.76
CA ASP A 232 -0.54 4.10 -9.44
C ASP A 232 0.67 3.71 -8.60
N SER A 233 0.63 3.89 -7.30
CA SER A 233 1.66 3.38 -6.38
C SER A 233 1.73 1.85 -6.39
N ILE A 234 0.58 1.17 -6.48
CA ILE A 234 0.50 -0.30 -6.57
C ILE A 234 1.07 -0.79 -7.91
N LYS A 235 0.71 -0.15 -9.03
CA LYS A 235 1.24 -0.49 -10.36
C LYS A 235 2.77 -0.32 -10.41
N MET A 236 3.30 0.77 -9.87
CA MET A 236 4.74 1.02 -9.80
C MET A 236 5.46 -0.04 -8.97
N SER A 237 4.91 -0.40 -7.82
CA SER A 237 5.45 -1.48 -6.97
C SER A 237 5.43 -2.84 -7.67
N LEU A 238 4.36 -3.14 -8.41
CA LEU A 238 4.25 -4.37 -9.18
C LEU A 238 5.26 -4.42 -10.32
N CYS A 239 5.45 -3.31 -11.05
CA CYS A 239 6.47 -3.22 -12.10
C CYS A 239 7.89 -3.42 -11.56
N ILE A 240 8.24 -2.80 -10.43
CA ILE A 240 9.54 -2.99 -9.78
C ILE A 240 9.70 -4.44 -9.32
N GLY A 241 8.68 -5.02 -8.68
CA GLY A 241 8.70 -6.41 -8.23
C GLY A 241 8.89 -7.41 -9.37
N THR A 242 8.20 -7.23 -10.49
CA THR A 242 8.36 -8.08 -11.67
C THR A 242 9.74 -7.92 -12.31
N ALA A 243 10.27 -6.71 -12.40
CA ALA A 243 11.62 -6.47 -12.93
C ALA A 243 12.69 -7.17 -12.07
N VAL A 244 12.61 -7.07 -10.75
CA VAL A 244 13.52 -7.78 -9.83
C VAL A 244 13.41 -9.28 -9.99
N ALA A 245 12.21 -9.84 -10.08
CA ALA A 245 12.00 -11.28 -10.27
C ALA A 245 12.64 -11.78 -11.58
N VAL A 246 12.49 -11.04 -12.68
CA VAL A 246 13.11 -11.38 -13.97
C VAL A 246 14.64 -11.34 -13.87
N ILE A 247 15.21 -10.32 -13.23
CA ILE A 247 16.67 -10.22 -13.04
C ILE A 247 17.19 -11.41 -12.23
N CYS A 248 16.53 -11.75 -11.11
CA CYS A 248 16.90 -12.89 -10.29
C CYS A 248 16.81 -14.21 -11.07
N PHE A 249 15.79 -14.37 -11.90
CA PHE A 249 15.64 -15.55 -12.76
C PHE A 249 16.79 -15.67 -13.76
N VAL A 250 17.12 -14.59 -14.47
CA VAL A 250 18.25 -14.56 -15.44
C VAL A 250 19.58 -14.88 -14.74
N VAL A 251 19.84 -14.27 -13.58
CA VAL A 251 21.06 -14.55 -12.80
C VAL A 251 21.11 -16.02 -12.40
N SER A 252 20.01 -16.59 -11.92
CA SER A 252 19.92 -18.01 -11.54
C SER A 252 20.26 -18.94 -12.74
N VAL A 253 19.70 -18.66 -13.91
CA VAL A 253 19.98 -19.42 -15.12
C VAL A 253 21.47 -19.34 -15.49
N LEU A 254 22.08 -18.14 -15.45
CA LEU A 254 23.51 -17.95 -15.74
C LEU A 254 24.39 -18.71 -14.76
N VAL A 255 24.06 -18.71 -13.48
CA VAL A 255 24.77 -19.48 -12.43
C VAL A 255 24.67 -20.97 -12.73
N ILE A 256 23.47 -21.47 -13.00
CA ILE A 256 23.28 -22.89 -13.34
C ILE A 256 24.07 -23.29 -14.58
N LEU A 257 24.02 -22.51 -15.65
CA LEU A 257 24.79 -22.79 -16.86
C LEU A 257 26.30 -22.79 -16.61
N THR A 258 26.78 -21.92 -15.72
CA THR A 258 28.20 -21.87 -15.34
C THR A 258 28.59 -23.13 -14.57
N ILE A 259 27.78 -23.56 -13.61
CA ILE A 259 28.03 -24.79 -12.83
C ILE A 259 27.99 -26.03 -13.75
N VAL A 260 27.02 -26.12 -14.65
CA VAL A 260 26.94 -27.22 -15.61
C VAL A 260 28.19 -27.31 -16.47
N LYS A 261 28.66 -26.19 -17.02
CA LYS A 261 29.85 -26.14 -17.87
C LYS A 261 31.16 -26.40 -17.11
N LYS A 262 31.34 -25.80 -15.93
CA LYS A 262 32.60 -25.85 -15.20
C LYS A 262 32.75 -27.07 -14.30
N VAL A 263 31.64 -27.65 -13.81
CA VAL A 263 31.69 -28.75 -12.85
C VAL A 263 31.06 -30.03 -13.41
N ILE A 264 29.79 -29.97 -13.79
CA ILE A 264 29.05 -31.20 -14.15
C ILE A 264 29.61 -31.90 -15.37
N LYS A 265 29.87 -31.17 -16.47
CA LYS A 265 30.42 -31.78 -17.69
C LYS A 265 31.80 -32.39 -17.49
N PRO A 266 32.82 -31.73 -16.91
CA PRO A 266 34.12 -32.33 -16.65
C PRO A 266 34.06 -33.53 -15.72
N VAL A 267 33.30 -33.47 -14.65
CA VAL A 267 33.15 -34.62 -13.73
C VAL A 267 32.54 -35.83 -14.45
N LYS A 268 31.51 -35.60 -15.28
CA LYS A 268 30.90 -36.64 -16.08
C LYS A 268 31.93 -37.28 -17.04
N LEU A 269 32.75 -36.45 -17.74
CA LEU A 269 33.76 -36.96 -18.66
C LEU A 269 34.84 -37.80 -17.95
N CYS A 270 35.27 -37.39 -16.74
CA CYS A 270 36.16 -38.18 -15.92
C CYS A 270 35.52 -39.53 -15.52
N SER A 271 34.23 -39.51 -15.11
CA SER A 271 33.49 -40.69 -14.78
C SER A 271 33.35 -41.65 -15.98
N ASP A 272 32.97 -41.13 -17.15
CA ASP A 272 32.84 -41.92 -18.37
C ASP A 272 34.20 -42.55 -18.76
N ARG A 273 35.31 -41.82 -18.59
CA ARG A 273 36.65 -42.31 -18.79
C ARG A 273 36.99 -43.47 -17.84
N ILE A 274 36.68 -43.37 -16.58
CA ILE A 274 36.91 -44.47 -15.63
C ILE A 274 36.06 -45.71 -15.99
N VAL A 275 34.87 -45.51 -16.52
CA VAL A 275 34.03 -46.63 -17.03
C VAL A 275 34.67 -47.30 -18.23
N THR A 276 35.17 -46.53 -19.23
CA THR A 276 35.85 -47.12 -20.41
C THR A 276 37.15 -47.83 -20.01
N LEU A 277 37.88 -47.25 -19.05
CA LEU A 277 39.07 -47.92 -18.46
C LEU A 277 38.74 -49.26 -17.80
N SER A 278 37.63 -49.31 -17.06
CA SER A 278 37.15 -50.55 -16.43
C SER A 278 36.75 -51.65 -17.43
N GLN A 279 36.43 -51.26 -18.68
CA GLN A 279 36.15 -52.18 -19.78
C GLN A 279 37.40 -52.61 -20.56
N GLY A 280 38.60 -52.10 -20.15
CA GLY A 280 39.87 -52.43 -20.74
C GLY A 280 40.32 -51.53 -21.92
N ASP A 281 39.57 -50.46 -22.22
CA ASP A 281 39.99 -49.52 -23.25
C ASP A 281 41.00 -48.52 -22.67
N LEU A 282 42.28 -48.67 -23.09
CA LEU A 282 43.40 -47.86 -22.65
C LEU A 282 43.85 -46.82 -23.69
N HIS A 283 43.23 -46.80 -24.87
CA HIS A 283 43.70 -46.01 -26.03
C HIS A 283 42.99 -44.65 -26.17
N ALA A 284 42.02 -44.37 -25.31
CA ALA A 284 41.29 -43.12 -25.39
C ALA A 284 42.15 -41.91 -25.06
N GLU A 285 41.95 -40.76 -25.79
CA GLU A 285 42.74 -39.55 -25.65
C GLU A 285 42.71 -38.93 -24.25
N PRO A 286 43.80 -38.27 -23.81
CA PRO A 286 43.83 -37.64 -22.51
C PRO A 286 42.73 -36.58 -22.33
N LEU A 287 42.14 -36.48 -21.14
CA LEU A 287 41.18 -35.45 -20.81
C LEU A 287 41.90 -34.11 -20.59
N ASP A 288 41.61 -33.11 -21.42
CA ASP A 288 42.09 -31.73 -21.26
C ASP A 288 40.87 -30.77 -21.24
N PHE A 289 40.70 -30.09 -20.12
CA PHE A 289 39.61 -29.13 -19.89
C PHE A 289 40.10 -27.66 -19.97
N GLY A 290 41.39 -27.42 -20.33
CA GLY A 290 41.98 -26.10 -20.40
C GLY A 290 42.22 -25.40 -19.04
N LYS A 291 42.67 -24.14 -19.12
CA LYS A 291 43.15 -23.42 -17.92
C LYS A 291 42.05 -22.77 -17.04
N ASN A 292 40.82 -22.78 -17.48
CA ASN A 292 39.70 -22.07 -16.78
C ASN A 292 38.77 -22.99 -16.00
N ILE A 293 39.33 -24.03 -15.40
CA ILE A 293 38.56 -25.00 -14.60
C ILE A 293 39.02 -24.96 -13.14
N ASP A 294 38.14 -25.38 -12.21
CA ASP A 294 38.47 -25.41 -10.79
C ASP A 294 39.62 -26.41 -10.54
N LYS A 295 40.48 -26.08 -9.56
CA LYS A 295 41.66 -26.84 -9.23
C LYS A 295 41.37 -28.32 -8.93
N GLU A 296 40.28 -28.58 -8.26
CA GLU A 296 39.83 -29.92 -7.90
C GLU A 296 39.47 -30.75 -9.12
N ILE A 297 38.82 -30.14 -10.12
CA ILE A 297 38.45 -30.78 -11.39
C ILE A 297 39.69 -31.03 -12.26
N SER A 298 40.62 -30.08 -12.27
CA SER A 298 41.90 -30.23 -12.95
C SER A 298 42.70 -31.41 -12.38
N GLN A 299 42.78 -31.49 -11.06
CA GLN A 299 43.44 -32.57 -10.37
C GLN A 299 42.77 -33.93 -10.62
N LEU A 300 41.42 -33.98 -10.64
CA LEU A 300 40.68 -35.20 -11.00
C LEU A 300 40.99 -35.67 -12.40
N SER A 301 41.00 -34.76 -13.38
CA SER A 301 41.36 -35.03 -14.78
C SER A 301 42.80 -35.56 -14.89
N GLU A 302 43.72 -34.89 -14.26
CA GLU A 302 45.14 -35.28 -14.27
C GLU A 302 45.36 -36.67 -13.65
N SER A 303 44.74 -36.93 -12.48
CA SER A 303 44.78 -38.24 -11.84
C SER A 303 44.19 -39.34 -12.74
N THR A 304 43.03 -39.06 -13.38
CA THR A 304 42.41 -40.00 -14.34
C THR A 304 43.31 -40.30 -15.55
N ASN A 305 43.94 -39.28 -16.09
CA ASN A 305 44.92 -39.45 -17.19
C ASN A 305 46.16 -40.23 -16.73
N GLN A 306 46.69 -39.95 -15.53
CA GLN A 306 47.83 -40.66 -14.96
C GLN A 306 47.50 -42.17 -14.78
N ILE A 307 46.34 -42.49 -14.24
CA ILE A 307 45.89 -43.89 -14.08
C ILE A 307 45.83 -44.57 -15.45
N THR A 308 45.21 -43.93 -16.48
CA THR A 308 45.11 -44.51 -17.80
C THR A 308 46.50 -44.75 -18.40
N THR A 309 47.38 -43.74 -18.35
CA THR A 309 48.74 -43.81 -18.90
C THR A 309 49.57 -44.88 -18.19
N GLN A 310 49.48 -44.95 -16.89
CA GLN A 310 50.23 -45.93 -16.07
C GLN A 310 49.80 -47.34 -16.36
N ILE A 311 48.48 -47.60 -16.41
CA ILE A 311 47.96 -48.96 -16.74
C ILE A 311 48.31 -49.36 -18.15
N ASN A 312 48.19 -48.41 -19.12
CA ASN A 312 48.56 -48.69 -20.51
C ASN A 312 50.07 -49.05 -20.64
N ALA A 313 50.93 -48.33 -19.97
CA ALA A 313 52.37 -48.60 -19.96
C ALA A 313 52.67 -49.99 -19.39
N ILE A 314 52.02 -50.35 -18.26
CA ILE A 314 52.17 -51.68 -17.66
C ILE A 314 51.69 -52.82 -18.56
N ILE A 315 50.47 -52.66 -19.19
CA ILE A 315 49.91 -53.66 -20.08
C ILE A 315 50.79 -53.81 -21.35
N THR A 316 51.26 -52.71 -21.92
CA THR A 316 52.16 -52.72 -23.08
C THR A 316 53.48 -53.44 -22.75
N ASP A 317 54.06 -53.14 -21.60
CA ASP A 317 55.33 -53.82 -21.21
C ASP A 317 55.10 -55.31 -20.90
N LEU A 318 54.00 -55.67 -20.25
CA LEU A 318 53.58 -57.05 -20.06
C LEU A 318 53.44 -57.82 -21.38
N ASP A 319 52.78 -57.21 -22.37
CA ASP A 319 52.64 -57.81 -23.72
C ASP A 319 54.04 -58.04 -24.36
N ASN A 320 54.89 -57.02 -24.29
CA ASN A 320 56.27 -57.15 -24.78
C ASN A 320 57.07 -58.23 -24.05
N MET A 321 56.94 -58.31 -22.71
CA MET A 321 57.59 -59.37 -21.90
C MET A 321 57.10 -60.80 -22.28
N LEU A 322 55.82 -60.93 -22.47
CA LEU A 322 55.22 -62.23 -22.86
C LEU A 322 55.58 -62.58 -24.31
N ALA A 323 55.62 -61.62 -25.21
CA ALA A 323 56.02 -61.84 -26.61
C ALA A 323 57.50 -62.23 -26.68
N ALA A 324 58.41 -61.57 -25.94
CA ALA A 324 59.80 -61.91 -25.85
C ALA A 324 60.00 -63.35 -25.29
N LEU A 325 59.29 -63.68 -24.24
CA LEU A 325 59.31 -65.01 -23.68
C LEU A 325 58.79 -66.09 -24.66
N GLY A 326 57.71 -65.82 -25.37
CA GLY A 326 57.18 -66.69 -26.40
C GLY A 326 58.12 -66.93 -27.58
N ASN A 327 58.95 -65.97 -27.90
CA ASN A 327 59.97 -66.07 -28.96
C ASN A 327 61.30 -66.66 -28.42
N GLY A 328 61.37 -67.07 -27.15
CA GLY A 328 62.60 -67.62 -26.57
C GLY A 328 63.65 -66.58 -26.21
N ASP A 329 63.35 -65.30 -26.23
CA ASP A 329 64.25 -64.21 -25.82
C ASP A 329 64.19 -64.06 -24.30
N LEU A 330 65.19 -64.61 -23.62
CA LEU A 330 65.30 -64.54 -22.18
C LEU A 330 66.13 -63.35 -21.71
N THR A 331 66.47 -62.41 -22.60
CA THR A 331 67.25 -61.21 -22.30
C THR A 331 66.43 -59.94 -22.08
N TYR A 332 65.09 -59.99 -22.35
CA TYR A 332 64.23 -58.83 -22.18
C TYR A 332 64.21 -58.35 -20.71
N SER A 333 64.43 -57.07 -20.54
CA SER A 333 64.44 -56.43 -19.22
C SER A 333 63.15 -55.61 -19.06
N PRO A 334 62.32 -55.84 -18.03
CA PRO A 334 61.11 -55.08 -17.80
C PRO A 334 61.38 -53.57 -17.66
N ALA A 335 60.47 -52.77 -18.24
CA ALA A 335 60.54 -51.31 -18.10
C ALA A 335 60.31 -50.84 -16.66
N ASP A 336 60.74 -49.62 -16.39
CA ASP A 336 60.63 -49.08 -15.00
C ASP A 336 59.28 -48.39 -14.73
N VAL A 337 58.18 -49.12 -15.13
CA VAL A 337 56.79 -48.61 -15.06
C VAL A 337 55.98 -49.23 -13.92
N TYR A 338 56.53 -50.18 -13.20
CA TYR A 338 55.83 -50.97 -12.16
C TYR A 338 55.98 -50.31 -10.80
N ILE A 339 55.02 -49.50 -10.39
CA ILE A 339 54.99 -48.83 -9.11
C ILE A 339 53.97 -49.46 -8.14
N GLY A 340 54.17 -49.33 -6.83
CA GLY A 340 53.27 -49.84 -5.80
C GLY A 340 53.09 -51.35 -5.87
N ASP A 341 51.89 -51.83 -5.81
CA ASP A 341 51.56 -53.27 -5.89
C ASP A 341 51.88 -53.93 -7.25
N PHE A 342 51.95 -53.14 -8.30
CA PHE A 342 52.35 -53.64 -9.62
C PHE A 342 53.84 -54.11 -9.65
N ALA A 343 54.69 -53.62 -8.77
CA ALA A 343 56.08 -54.09 -8.62
C ALA A 343 56.17 -55.59 -8.36
N LYS A 344 55.14 -56.23 -7.83
CA LYS A 344 55.07 -57.69 -7.67
C LYS A 344 55.02 -58.45 -8.99
N LEU A 345 54.42 -57.83 -10.06
CA LEU A 345 54.39 -58.43 -11.38
C LEU A 345 55.80 -58.51 -11.98
N ARG A 346 56.56 -57.41 -11.90
CA ARG A 346 57.97 -57.33 -12.33
C ARG A 346 58.77 -58.36 -11.59
N ALA A 347 58.71 -58.40 -10.26
CA ALA A 347 59.45 -59.36 -9.45
C ALA A 347 59.09 -60.84 -9.77
N SER A 348 57.84 -61.08 -10.13
CA SER A 348 57.43 -62.44 -10.57
C SER A 348 57.98 -62.83 -11.92
N TYR A 349 57.95 -61.90 -12.90
CA TYR A 349 58.58 -62.09 -14.19
C TYR A 349 60.07 -62.33 -14.07
N GLU A 350 60.81 -61.50 -13.35
CA GLU A 350 62.25 -61.66 -13.08
C GLU A 350 62.59 -63.04 -12.47
N ARG A 351 61.77 -63.52 -11.54
CA ARG A 351 61.93 -64.88 -10.97
C ARG A 351 61.72 -65.98 -12.01
N ILE A 352 60.71 -65.84 -12.87
CA ILE A 352 60.50 -66.81 -13.95
C ILE A 352 61.68 -66.83 -14.91
N MET A 353 62.15 -65.64 -15.30
CA MET A 353 63.32 -65.54 -16.19
C MET A 353 64.60 -66.17 -15.60
N LEU A 354 64.85 -65.89 -14.34
CA LEU A 354 65.98 -66.51 -13.63
C LEU A 354 65.87 -68.03 -13.60
N SER A 355 64.67 -68.58 -13.33
CA SER A 355 64.42 -70.01 -13.29
C SER A 355 64.61 -70.66 -14.69
N LEU A 356 64.04 -70.03 -15.72
CA LEU A 356 64.19 -70.53 -17.11
C LEU A 356 65.68 -70.45 -17.57
N ASN A 357 66.39 -69.35 -17.34
CA ASN A 357 67.79 -69.21 -17.64
C ASN A 357 68.63 -70.26 -16.95
N LYS A 358 68.37 -70.53 -15.69
CA LYS A 358 69.02 -71.58 -14.93
C LYS A 358 68.79 -72.98 -15.49
N THR A 359 67.53 -73.25 -15.91
CA THR A 359 67.16 -74.53 -16.52
C THR A 359 67.85 -74.73 -17.88
N MET A 360 67.78 -73.69 -18.70
CA MET A 360 68.46 -73.72 -20.03
C MET A 360 69.97 -73.86 -19.94
N SER A 361 70.61 -73.15 -18.98
CA SER A 361 72.03 -73.28 -18.72
C SER A 361 72.39 -74.70 -18.23
N GLY A 362 71.51 -75.27 -17.39
CA GLY A 362 71.69 -76.65 -16.93
C GLY A 362 71.59 -77.73 -18.04
N ILE A 363 70.70 -77.48 -18.99
CA ILE A 363 70.54 -78.36 -20.20
C ILE A 363 71.76 -78.17 -21.11
N SER A 364 72.27 -76.93 -21.31
CA SER A 364 73.42 -76.67 -22.16
C SER A 364 74.71 -77.24 -21.57
N LEU A 365 74.80 -77.45 -20.28
CA LEU A 365 75.94 -78.07 -19.58
C LEU A 365 75.90 -79.58 -19.52
N SER A 366 74.73 -80.18 -19.85
CA SER A 366 74.45 -81.61 -19.89
C SER A 366 74.48 -82.23 -21.29
N LEU A 367 74.57 -81.43 -22.36
CA LEU A 367 74.86 -81.80 -23.75
C LEU A 367 76.32 -81.65 -24.04
#